data_4d1387f72e7b14c90063c30630df11d8
#
_entry.id   4d1387f72e7b14c90063c30630df11d8
#
_cell.length_a   1.000
_cell.length_b   1.000
_cell.length_c   1.000
_cell.angle_alpha   90.00
_cell.angle_beta   90.00
_cell.angle_gamma   90.00
#
_symmetry.space_group_name_H-M   'P 1'
#
loop_
_entity.id
_entity.type
_entity.pdbx_description
1 polymer ?
#
loop_
_entity_poly.entity_id
_entity_poly.type
_entity_poly.pdbx_seq_one_letter_code
_entity_poly.pdbx_strand_id
1 'polypeptide(L)'
;MAIFLLVRHGQNDMVGVKLAGRLPGVHLNGKGKAQARRLAAELAVLPIKAVLSSPLERARETAEPIARIHNLPVEINEGFQEIDFGTWQGKSIKHLRRRKLWKDVQEHPSALCFPNGETFTDAQLRITGTLQALSNMYAEKDIVACVGHSDAIRLAVAFFLGMPLDAFQRLRIDTASVTTLNLNDSQAYFGAINVTQDNFGLYHNVQ
;
A
#
# COMPACT_ATOMS: atom_id res chain seq x y z
N MET A 1 6.49 -18.37 8.56
CA MET A 1 5.92 -17.31 7.71
C MET A 1 6.73 -16.05 7.89
N ALA A 2 7.08 -15.36 6.80
CA ALA A 2 7.56 -13.98 6.85
C ALA A 2 6.40 -13.02 7.19
N ILE A 3 6.71 -11.88 7.78
CA ILE A 3 5.75 -10.87 8.22
C ILE A 3 5.96 -9.61 7.36
N PHE A 4 4.96 -9.26 6.55
CA PHE A 4 4.98 -8.06 5.72
C PHE A 4 4.13 -6.96 6.36
N LEU A 5 4.76 -5.84 6.66
CA LEU A 5 4.09 -4.62 7.08
C LEU A 5 3.77 -3.80 5.82
N LEU A 6 2.55 -3.92 5.31
CA LEU A 6 2.09 -3.15 4.16
C LEU A 6 1.73 -1.74 4.62
N VAL A 7 2.55 -0.77 4.26
CA VAL A 7 2.44 0.62 4.70
C VAL A 7 1.92 1.48 3.55
N ARG A 8 0.80 2.17 3.75
CA ARG A 8 0.39 3.21 2.80
C ARG A 8 1.23 4.47 3.02
N HIS A 9 1.68 5.11 1.93
CA HIS A 9 2.37 6.40 2.02
C HIS A 9 1.61 7.45 2.84
N GLY A 10 2.32 8.41 3.42
CA GLY A 10 1.76 9.53 4.18
C GLY A 10 0.92 10.49 3.32
N GLN A 11 0.29 11.47 3.96
CA GLN A 11 -0.58 12.46 3.32
C GLN A 11 0.20 13.29 2.27
N ASN A 12 -0.45 13.57 1.15
CA ASN A 12 -0.05 14.55 0.13
C ASN A 12 -1.26 15.36 -0.34
N ASP A 13 -1.04 16.39 -1.14
CA ASP A 13 -2.11 17.33 -1.52
C ASP A 13 -3.09 16.77 -2.56
N MET A 14 -2.80 15.62 -3.14
CA MET A 14 -3.72 14.95 -4.08
C MET A 14 -4.69 13.99 -3.39
N VAL A 15 -4.38 13.50 -2.18
CA VAL A 15 -5.22 12.51 -1.47
C VAL A 15 -6.64 13.05 -1.26
N GLY A 16 -7.63 12.35 -1.81
CA GLY A 16 -9.05 12.73 -1.74
C GLY A 16 -9.46 13.84 -2.72
N VAL A 17 -8.53 14.46 -3.44
CA VAL A 17 -8.77 15.60 -4.35
C VAL A 17 -8.55 15.19 -5.81
N LYS A 18 -7.43 14.58 -6.12
CA LYS A 18 -7.04 14.15 -7.47
C LYS A 18 -6.56 12.70 -7.45
N LEU A 19 -6.69 12.04 -8.58
CA LEU A 19 -6.19 10.69 -8.78
C LEU A 19 -4.70 10.76 -9.15
N ALA A 20 -3.83 10.52 -8.17
CA ALA A 20 -2.38 10.65 -8.40
C ALA A 20 -1.83 9.54 -9.31
N GLY A 21 -2.23 8.28 -9.10
CA GLY A 21 -1.70 7.13 -9.86
C GLY A 21 -0.18 7.06 -9.79
N ARG A 22 0.45 6.95 -10.96
CA ARG A 22 1.91 6.89 -11.12
C ARG A 22 2.54 8.23 -11.52
N LEU A 23 1.83 9.35 -11.35
CA LEU A 23 2.40 10.66 -11.65
C LEU A 23 3.65 10.92 -10.82
N PRO A 24 4.75 11.38 -11.45
CA PRO A 24 5.94 11.84 -10.76
C PRO A 24 5.69 13.20 -10.08
N GLY A 25 6.60 13.59 -9.17
CA GLY A 25 6.56 14.89 -8.50
C GLY A 25 5.44 15.01 -7.45
N VAL A 26 4.83 13.89 -7.02
CA VAL A 26 3.82 13.89 -5.96
C VAL A 26 4.50 13.55 -4.62
N HIS A 27 4.86 14.59 -3.89
CA HIS A 27 5.57 14.53 -2.62
C HIS A 27 4.64 14.55 -1.41
N LEU A 28 5.14 14.11 -0.25
CA LEU A 28 4.45 14.27 1.03
C LEU A 28 4.32 15.76 1.38
N ASN A 29 3.15 16.15 1.86
CA ASN A 29 3.00 17.47 2.49
C ASN A 29 3.46 17.46 3.95
N GLY A 30 3.35 18.61 4.64
CA GLY A 30 3.78 18.74 6.03
C GLY A 30 3.16 17.69 6.97
N LYS A 31 1.86 17.39 6.78
CA LYS A 31 1.16 16.35 7.54
C LYS A 31 1.72 14.95 7.23
N GLY A 32 1.94 14.64 5.95
CA GLY A 32 2.48 13.34 5.55
C GLY A 32 3.91 13.10 6.08
N LYS A 33 4.76 14.13 6.07
CA LYS A 33 6.11 14.06 6.66
C LYS A 33 6.06 13.82 8.18
N ALA A 34 5.11 14.44 8.88
CA ALA A 34 4.88 14.19 10.31
C ALA A 34 4.39 12.76 10.56
N GLN A 35 3.44 12.28 9.75
CA GLN A 35 2.95 10.90 9.80
C GLN A 35 4.10 9.89 9.61
N ALA A 36 4.94 10.08 8.59
CA ALA A 36 6.06 9.18 8.30
C ALA A 36 7.07 9.09 9.46
N ARG A 37 7.42 10.25 10.07
CA ARG A 37 8.31 10.27 11.24
C ARG A 37 7.71 9.58 12.46
N ARG A 38 6.42 9.81 12.74
CA ARG A 38 5.73 9.18 13.86
C ARG A 38 5.64 7.66 13.67
N LEU A 39 5.24 7.23 12.46
CA LEU A 39 5.20 5.80 12.12
C LEU A 39 6.57 5.14 12.30
N ALA A 40 7.64 5.77 11.85
CA ALA A 40 9.00 5.25 12.04
C ALA A 40 9.35 5.07 13.52
N ALA A 41 8.98 6.02 14.38
CA ALA A 41 9.20 5.90 15.83
C ALA A 41 8.39 4.74 16.44
N GLU A 42 7.17 4.52 15.99
CA GLU A 42 6.31 3.41 16.45
C GLU A 42 6.85 2.04 15.99
N LEU A 43 7.43 1.97 14.79
CA LEU A 43 8.03 0.75 14.26
C LEU A 43 9.45 0.47 14.79
N ALA A 44 10.08 1.42 15.48
CA ALA A 44 11.46 1.30 15.97
C ALA A 44 11.70 0.10 16.90
N VAL A 45 10.66 -0.38 17.58
CA VAL A 45 10.74 -1.52 18.51
C VAL A 45 10.71 -2.88 17.79
N LEU A 46 10.38 -2.91 16.51
CA LEU A 46 10.29 -4.14 15.71
C LEU A 46 11.65 -4.45 15.06
N PRO A 47 12.08 -5.72 15.00
CA PRO A 47 13.33 -6.11 14.35
C PRO A 47 13.15 -6.19 12.81
N ILE A 48 12.90 -5.03 12.16
CA ILE A 48 12.71 -4.96 10.71
C ILE A 48 14.02 -5.35 10.01
N LYS A 49 13.93 -6.26 9.06
CA LYS A 49 15.04 -6.79 8.27
C LYS A 49 15.28 -6.06 6.95
N ALA A 50 14.21 -5.55 6.33
CA ALA A 50 14.29 -4.82 5.08
C ALA A 50 13.18 -3.78 4.97
N VAL A 51 13.46 -2.71 4.23
CA VAL A 51 12.49 -1.66 3.91
C VAL A 51 12.40 -1.52 2.39
N LEU A 52 11.30 -2.03 1.84
CA LEU A 52 10.99 -1.99 0.42
C LEU A 52 10.02 -0.84 0.14
N SER A 53 10.16 -0.19 -0.98
CA SER A 53 9.29 0.93 -1.36
C SER A 53 8.93 0.91 -2.84
N SER A 54 7.70 1.32 -3.13
CA SER A 54 7.35 1.82 -4.46
C SER A 54 8.34 2.90 -4.92
N PRO A 55 8.68 3.01 -6.22
CA PRO A 55 9.58 4.04 -6.73
C PRO A 55 9.03 5.47 -6.60
N LEU A 56 7.72 5.64 -6.35
CA LEU A 56 7.07 6.95 -6.31
C LEU A 56 7.49 7.75 -5.07
N GLU A 57 7.76 9.05 -5.27
CA GLU A 57 8.40 9.93 -4.27
C GLU A 57 7.71 9.88 -2.91
N ARG A 58 6.38 9.99 -2.87
CA ARG A 58 5.59 9.94 -1.62
C ARG A 58 5.75 8.63 -0.84
N ALA A 59 5.98 7.50 -1.53
CA ALA A 59 6.24 6.22 -0.88
C ALA A 59 7.67 6.17 -0.34
N ARG A 60 8.65 6.57 -1.14
CA ARG A 60 10.06 6.66 -0.73
C ARG A 60 10.23 7.59 0.48
N GLU A 61 9.63 8.78 0.43
CA GLU A 61 9.66 9.76 1.54
C GLU A 61 8.99 9.23 2.82
N THR A 62 8.08 8.27 2.69
CA THR A 62 7.48 7.56 3.85
C THR A 62 8.40 6.44 4.35
N ALA A 63 9.09 5.74 3.47
CA ALA A 63 10.00 4.66 3.79
C ALA A 63 11.30 5.14 4.44
N GLU A 64 11.85 6.29 4.01
CA GLU A 64 13.13 6.83 4.47
C GLU A 64 13.26 6.97 6.00
N PRO A 65 12.30 7.54 6.75
CA PRO A 65 12.38 7.58 8.21
C PRO A 65 12.40 6.20 8.85
N ILE A 66 11.65 5.22 8.30
CA ILE A 66 11.63 3.83 8.80
C ILE A 66 13.01 3.19 8.59
N ALA A 67 13.53 3.28 7.38
CA ALA A 67 14.84 2.72 7.02
C ALA A 67 15.96 3.32 7.89
N ARG A 68 15.92 4.64 8.11
CA ARG A 68 16.92 5.36 8.91
C ARG A 68 16.99 4.87 10.36
N ILE A 69 15.85 4.65 11.02
CA ILE A 69 15.80 4.18 12.43
C ILE A 69 16.40 2.78 12.55
N HIS A 70 16.22 1.93 11.52
CA HIS A 70 16.74 0.56 11.51
C HIS A 70 18.14 0.43 10.89
N ASN A 71 18.77 1.55 10.45
CA ASN A 71 20.06 1.57 9.74
C ASN A 71 20.04 0.69 8.46
N LEU A 72 18.93 0.70 7.74
CA LEU A 72 18.71 -0.06 6.51
C LEU A 72 18.64 0.87 5.30
N PRO A 73 18.98 0.41 4.08
CA PRO A 73 18.66 1.12 2.86
C PRO A 73 17.15 1.02 2.55
N VAL A 74 16.64 1.95 1.74
CA VAL A 74 15.34 1.79 1.08
C VAL A 74 15.57 1.10 -0.25
N GLU A 75 15.04 -0.11 -0.39
CA GLU A 75 15.09 -0.89 -1.63
C GLU A 75 13.87 -0.60 -2.49
N ILE A 76 14.10 -0.22 -3.75
CA ILE A 76 12.99 0.07 -4.67
C ILE A 76 12.46 -1.22 -5.28
N ASN A 77 11.13 -1.39 -5.24
CA ASN A 77 10.45 -2.51 -5.86
C ASN A 77 9.21 -2.01 -6.63
N GLU A 78 9.24 -2.19 -7.94
CA GLU A 78 8.18 -1.77 -8.89
C GLU A 78 6.83 -2.48 -8.61
N GLY A 79 6.86 -3.65 -7.99
CA GLY A 79 5.65 -4.39 -7.60
C GLY A 79 4.76 -3.63 -6.62
N PHE A 80 5.31 -2.69 -5.86
CA PHE A 80 4.57 -1.85 -4.92
C PHE A 80 4.03 -0.56 -5.51
N GLN A 81 4.15 -0.34 -6.83
CA GLN A 81 3.56 0.83 -7.48
C GLN A 81 2.05 0.89 -7.30
N GLU A 82 1.52 2.11 -7.38
CA GLU A 82 0.07 2.34 -7.46
C GLU A 82 -0.47 1.84 -8.81
N ILE A 83 -1.78 1.72 -8.91
CA ILE A 83 -2.46 1.41 -10.15
C ILE A 83 -2.12 2.48 -11.20
N ASP A 84 -1.81 2.05 -12.41
CA ASP A 84 -1.75 2.95 -13.56
C ASP A 84 -3.17 3.30 -14.01
N PHE A 85 -3.64 4.46 -13.61
CA PHE A 85 -4.95 4.95 -14.00
C PHE A 85 -4.97 5.60 -15.40
N GLY A 86 -3.87 5.48 -16.17
CA GLY A 86 -3.75 5.99 -17.53
C GLY A 86 -4.16 7.46 -17.65
N THR A 87 -5.08 7.76 -18.57
CA THR A 87 -5.54 9.14 -18.82
C THR A 87 -6.34 9.77 -17.67
N TRP A 88 -6.63 9.02 -16.61
CA TRP A 88 -7.32 9.55 -15.44
C TRP A 88 -6.38 10.18 -14.41
N GLN A 89 -5.10 9.89 -14.51
CA GLN A 89 -4.08 10.45 -13.62
C GLN A 89 -4.09 11.99 -13.66
N GLY A 90 -3.97 12.61 -12.51
CA GLY A 90 -4.02 14.07 -12.32
C GLY A 90 -5.42 14.68 -12.34
N LYS A 91 -6.45 13.94 -12.76
CA LYS A 91 -7.82 14.47 -12.81
C LYS A 91 -8.44 14.56 -11.42
N SER A 92 -9.30 15.57 -11.24
CA SER A 92 -10.08 15.74 -10.01
C SER A 92 -11.06 14.58 -9.83
N ILE A 93 -11.08 13.99 -8.63
CA ILE A 93 -12.04 12.94 -8.25
C ILE A 93 -13.47 13.43 -8.42
N LYS A 94 -13.77 14.71 -8.08
CA LYS A 94 -15.08 15.33 -8.29
C LYS A 94 -15.49 15.31 -9.77
N HIS A 95 -14.55 15.53 -10.68
CA HIS A 95 -14.81 15.46 -12.12
C HIS A 95 -15.01 14.03 -12.60
N LEU A 96 -14.17 13.08 -12.14
CA LEU A 96 -14.23 11.68 -12.52
C LEU A 96 -15.55 11.02 -12.09
N ARG A 97 -16.07 11.37 -10.89
CA ARG A 97 -17.36 10.86 -10.37
C ARG A 97 -18.56 11.14 -11.27
N ARG A 98 -18.47 12.09 -12.20
CA ARG A 98 -19.52 12.43 -13.17
C ARG A 98 -19.45 11.57 -14.44
N ARG A 99 -18.41 10.78 -14.64
CA ARG A 99 -18.24 9.94 -15.82
C ARG A 99 -18.99 8.63 -15.66
N LYS A 100 -19.57 8.11 -16.75
CA LYS A 100 -20.25 6.80 -16.76
C LYS A 100 -19.32 5.71 -16.24
N LEU A 101 -18.07 5.68 -16.71
CA LEU A 101 -17.06 4.70 -16.31
C LEU A 101 -16.72 4.73 -14.81
N TRP A 102 -17.02 5.82 -14.08
CA TRP A 102 -16.82 5.87 -12.63
C TRP A 102 -17.71 4.88 -11.89
N LYS A 103 -18.93 4.66 -12.38
CA LYS A 103 -19.83 3.65 -11.81
C LYS A 103 -19.23 2.25 -11.95
N ASP A 104 -18.67 1.95 -13.12
CA ASP A 104 -18.03 0.65 -13.37
C ASP A 104 -16.81 0.46 -12.46
N VAL A 105 -16.00 1.52 -12.21
CA VAL A 105 -14.91 1.49 -11.21
C VAL A 105 -15.40 1.09 -9.83
N GLN A 106 -16.61 1.50 -9.44
CA GLN A 106 -17.14 1.24 -8.10
C GLN A 106 -17.88 -0.10 -7.98
N GLU A 107 -18.58 -0.53 -9.04
CA GLU A 107 -19.49 -1.68 -9.00
C GLU A 107 -18.89 -2.92 -9.66
N HIS A 108 -18.07 -2.76 -10.69
CA HIS A 108 -17.53 -3.85 -11.50
C HIS A 108 -16.04 -3.65 -11.81
N PRO A 109 -15.17 -3.40 -10.81
CA PRO A 109 -13.74 -3.20 -11.05
C PRO A 109 -13.07 -4.37 -11.78
N SER A 110 -13.55 -5.61 -11.62
CA SER A 110 -13.00 -6.78 -12.30
C SER A 110 -13.09 -6.72 -13.82
N ALA A 111 -14.10 -6.01 -14.34
CA ALA A 111 -14.32 -5.84 -15.78
C ALA A 111 -13.71 -4.55 -16.35
N LEU A 112 -13.09 -3.73 -15.51
CA LEU A 112 -12.60 -2.41 -15.90
C LEU A 112 -11.16 -2.44 -16.40
N CYS A 113 -10.92 -1.76 -17.53
CA CYS A 113 -9.60 -1.32 -17.97
C CYS A 113 -9.55 0.21 -18.00
N PHE A 114 -8.56 0.79 -17.33
CA PHE A 114 -8.36 2.25 -17.42
C PHE A 114 -7.84 2.63 -18.81
N PRO A 115 -8.37 3.69 -19.44
CA PRO A 115 -7.91 4.11 -20.77
C PRO A 115 -6.41 4.45 -20.77
N ASN A 116 -5.60 3.69 -21.52
CA ASN A 116 -4.14 3.73 -21.50
C ASN A 116 -3.51 3.45 -20.13
N GLY A 117 -4.15 2.64 -19.31
CA GLY A 117 -3.68 2.22 -18.00
C GLY A 117 -3.77 0.71 -17.81
N GLU A 118 -3.61 0.23 -16.58
CA GLU A 118 -3.75 -1.19 -16.26
C GLU A 118 -5.17 -1.54 -15.81
N THR A 119 -5.49 -2.84 -15.75
CA THR A 119 -6.70 -3.34 -15.10
C THR A 119 -6.47 -3.50 -13.60
N PHE A 120 -7.55 -3.58 -12.82
CA PHE A 120 -7.43 -3.94 -11.40
C PHE A 120 -6.90 -5.38 -11.22
N THR A 121 -7.21 -6.26 -12.16
CA THR A 121 -6.70 -7.65 -12.16
C THR A 121 -5.18 -7.68 -12.36
N ASP A 122 -4.63 -6.92 -13.33
CA ASP A 122 -3.18 -6.85 -13.55
C ASP A 122 -2.47 -6.26 -12.33
N ALA A 123 -3.03 -5.20 -11.75
CA ALA A 123 -2.49 -4.60 -10.52
C ALA A 123 -2.52 -5.59 -9.34
N GLN A 124 -3.61 -6.37 -9.21
CA GLN A 124 -3.72 -7.41 -8.17
C GLN A 124 -2.67 -8.50 -8.37
N LEU A 125 -2.52 -9.04 -9.57
CA LEU A 125 -1.52 -10.06 -9.89
C LEU A 125 -0.09 -9.55 -9.63
N ARG A 126 0.19 -8.31 -9.99
CA ARG A 126 1.50 -7.69 -9.76
C ARG A 126 1.84 -7.62 -8.26
N ILE A 127 0.96 -7.06 -7.44
CA ILE A 127 1.24 -6.89 -6.00
C ILE A 127 1.27 -8.23 -5.26
N THR A 128 0.36 -9.15 -5.57
CA THR A 128 0.31 -10.45 -4.91
C THR A 128 1.47 -11.34 -5.33
N GLY A 129 1.82 -11.37 -6.62
CA GLY A 129 3.00 -12.08 -7.12
C GLY A 129 4.30 -11.54 -6.52
N THR A 130 4.40 -10.22 -6.33
CA THR A 130 5.54 -9.60 -5.63
C THR A 130 5.64 -10.09 -4.18
N LEU A 131 4.53 -10.08 -3.44
CA LEU A 131 4.51 -10.53 -2.04
C LEU A 131 4.82 -12.03 -1.92
N GLN A 132 4.30 -12.87 -2.82
CA GLN A 132 4.60 -14.29 -2.88
C GLN A 132 6.09 -14.55 -3.18
N ALA A 133 6.67 -13.84 -4.15
CA ALA A 133 8.10 -13.93 -4.45
C ALA A 133 8.97 -13.54 -3.24
N LEU A 134 8.61 -12.46 -2.56
CA LEU A 134 9.30 -12.02 -1.36
C LEU A 134 9.16 -13.02 -0.20
N SER A 135 8.01 -13.70 -0.06
CA SER A 135 7.83 -14.69 1.02
C SER A 135 8.80 -15.86 0.93
N ASN A 136 9.35 -16.14 -0.26
CA ASN A 136 10.37 -17.16 -0.50
C ASN A 136 11.80 -16.64 -0.25
N MET A 137 11.98 -15.32 -0.13
CA MET A 137 13.30 -14.70 0.10
C MET A 137 13.59 -14.48 1.58
N TYR A 138 12.55 -14.34 2.40
CA TYR A 138 12.68 -14.03 3.83
C TYR A 138 12.35 -15.24 4.70
N ALA A 139 13.12 -15.40 5.80
CA ALA A 139 12.93 -16.49 6.74
C ALA A 139 11.64 -16.33 7.57
N GLU A 140 11.28 -17.40 8.25
CA GLU A 140 10.18 -17.38 9.22
C GLU A 140 10.44 -16.32 10.29
N LYS A 141 9.43 -15.51 10.58
CA LYS A 141 9.43 -14.38 11.53
C LYS A 141 10.26 -13.16 11.10
N ASP A 142 10.91 -13.18 9.93
CA ASP A 142 11.49 -11.94 9.40
C ASP A 142 10.38 -10.90 9.16
N ILE A 143 10.61 -9.67 9.60
CA ILE A 143 9.69 -8.55 9.42
C ILE A 143 10.21 -7.65 8.30
N VAL A 144 9.38 -7.43 7.29
CA VAL A 144 9.70 -6.61 6.12
C VAL A 144 8.69 -5.47 5.99
N ALA A 145 9.15 -4.23 5.99
CA ALA A 145 8.32 -3.07 5.73
C ALA A 145 8.19 -2.83 4.22
N CYS A 146 6.96 -2.82 3.70
CA CYS A 146 6.64 -2.64 2.29
C CYS A 146 5.79 -1.38 2.12
N VAL A 147 6.40 -0.30 1.64
CA VAL A 147 5.74 1.00 1.51
C VAL A 147 5.17 1.17 0.11
N GLY A 148 3.86 1.35 0.03
CA GLY A 148 3.11 1.46 -1.22
C GLY A 148 1.91 2.38 -1.12
N HIS A 149 0.82 1.97 -1.76
CA HIS A 149 -0.33 2.81 -2.05
C HIS A 149 -1.64 2.13 -1.65
N SER A 150 -2.70 2.95 -1.57
CA SER A 150 -4.00 2.52 -1.08
C SER A 150 -4.61 1.37 -1.86
N ASP A 151 -4.72 1.52 -3.18
CA ASP A 151 -5.45 0.53 -3.96
C ASP A 151 -4.62 -0.73 -4.19
N ALA A 152 -3.29 -0.62 -4.33
CA ALA A 152 -2.41 -1.77 -4.35
C ALA A 152 -2.52 -2.61 -3.06
N ILE A 153 -2.53 -1.98 -1.88
CA ILE A 153 -2.71 -2.70 -0.61
C ILE A 153 -4.10 -3.31 -0.50
N ARG A 154 -5.17 -2.59 -0.88
CA ARG A 154 -6.54 -3.13 -0.90
C ARG A 154 -6.66 -4.37 -1.77
N LEU A 155 -6.03 -4.34 -2.95
CA LEU A 155 -6.03 -5.48 -3.90
C LEU A 155 -5.31 -6.69 -3.31
N ALA A 156 -4.16 -6.48 -2.63
CA ALA A 156 -3.47 -7.55 -1.94
C ALA A 156 -4.32 -8.13 -0.80
N VAL A 157 -4.93 -7.27 0.03
CA VAL A 157 -5.82 -7.70 1.13
C VAL A 157 -7.00 -8.51 0.57
N ALA A 158 -7.67 -8.00 -0.47
CA ALA A 158 -8.80 -8.70 -1.08
C ALA A 158 -8.40 -10.09 -1.60
N PHE A 159 -7.27 -10.20 -2.28
CA PHE A 159 -6.77 -11.47 -2.81
C PHE A 159 -6.51 -12.50 -1.70
N PHE A 160 -5.71 -12.16 -0.70
CA PHE A 160 -5.32 -13.09 0.36
C PHE A 160 -6.46 -13.41 1.34
N LEU A 161 -7.51 -12.58 1.41
CA LEU A 161 -8.76 -12.89 2.14
C LEU A 161 -9.78 -13.67 1.30
N GLY A 162 -9.50 -13.95 0.02
CA GLY A 162 -10.48 -14.58 -0.87
C GLY A 162 -11.71 -13.71 -1.17
N MET A 163 -11.59 -12.39 -1.02
CA MET A 163 -12.66 -11.46 -1.37
C MET A 163 -12.80 -11.34 -2.89
N PRO A 164 -14.04 -11.30 -3.42
CA PRO A 164 -14.23 -10.94 -4.83
C PRO A 164 -13.57 -9.59 -5.13
N LEU A 165 -12.91 -9.50 -6.30
CA LEU A 165 -12.25 -8.26 -6.72
C LEU A 165 -13.22 -7.06 -6.73
N ASP A 166 -14.49 -7.28 -7.10
CA ASP A 166 -15.53 -6.26 -7.09
C ASP A 166 -15.91 -5.74 -5.68
N ALA A 167 -15.38 -6.36 -4.63
CA ALA A 167 -15.59 -5.92 -3.25
C ALA A 167 -14.39 -5.18 -2.64
N PHE A 168 -13.23 -5.09 -3.32
CA PHE A 168 -11.99 -4.59 -2.73
C PHE A 168 -12.08 -3.14 -2.23
N GLN A 169 -12.93 -2.32 -2.85
CA GLN A 169 -13.13 -0.92 -2.45
C GLN A 169 -13.89 -0.74 -1.12
N ARG A 170 -14.46 -1.83 -0.57
CA ARG A 170 -15.04 -1.84 0.79
C ARG A 170 -13.96 -1.80 1.88
N LEU A 171 -12.72 -2.11 1.53
CA LEU A 171 -11.59 -2.00 2.43
C LEU A 171 -11.15 -0.54 2.56
N ARG A 172 -10.85 -0.12 3.78
CA ARG A 172 -10.26 1.18 4.06
C ARG A 172 -8.78 1.02 4.40
N ILE A 173 -7.94 1.80 3.74
CA ILE A 173 -6.49 1.89 4.02
C ILE A 173 -6.16 3.38 4.10
N ASP A 174 -5.87 3.87 5.29
CA ASP A 174 -5.59 5.29 5.56
C ASP A 174 -4.11 5.63 5.31
N THR A 175 -3.79 6.92 5.15
CA THR A 175 -2.41 7.39 4.98
C THR A 175 -1.56 7.07 6.21
N ALA A 176 -0.35 6.54 5.98
CA ALA A 176 0.57 6.05 7.01
C ALA A 176 -0.02 4.97 7.93
N SER A 177 -1.03 4.23 7.46
CA SER A 177 -1.51 3.03 8.14
C SER A 177 -0.64 1.83 7.82
N VAL A 178 -0.67 0.85 8.71
CA VAL A 178 0.01 -0.44 8.58
C VAL A 178 -1.03 -1.55 8.50
N THR A 179 -0.84 -2.47 7.57
CA THR A 179 -1.57 -3.73 7.46
C THR A 179 -0.56 -4.87 7.56
N THR A 180 -0.73 -5.78 8.51
CA THR A 180 0.19 -6.89 8.74
C THR A 180 -0.29 -8.14 8.04
N LEU A 181 0.50 -8.62 7.11
CA LEU A 181 0.31 -9.87 6.37
C LEU A 181 1.39 -10.87 6.76
N ASN A 182 0.98 -12.02 7.29
CA ASN A 182 1.85 -13.17 7.51
C ASN A 182 1.68 -14.11 6.31
N LEU A 183 2.77 -14.42 5.63
CA LEU A 183 2.73 -15.12 4.34
C LEU A 183 3.83 -16.17 4.22
N ASN A 184 3.49 -17.33 3.65
CA ASN A 184 4.39 -18.33 3.09
C ASN A 184 3.74 -18.97 1.85
N ASP A 185 4.34 -19.98 1.27
CA ASP A 185 3.87 -20.61 0.04
C ASP A 185 2.46 -21.21 0.13
N SER A 186 2.03 -21.62 1.32
CA SER A 186 0.78 -22.38 1.50
C SER A 186 -0.31 -21.59 2.23
N GLN A 187 0.04 -20.55 2.97
CA GLN A 187 -0.88 -19.86 3.86
C GLN A 187 -0.65 -18.36 3.89
N ALA A 188 -1.74 -17.61 4.06
CA ALA A 188 -1.74 -16.18 4.28
C ALA A 188 -2.77 -15.82 5.36
N TYR A 189 -2.39 -14.98 6.32
CA TYR A 189 -3.36 -14.41 7.25
C TYR A 189 -2.96 -12.99 7.67
N PHE A 190 -3.94 -12.18 8.02
CA PHE A 190 -3.73 -10.81 8.48
C PHE A 190 -3.75 -10.77 10.01
N GLY A 191 -2.71 -10.17 10.61
CA GLY A 191 -2.70 -9.85 12.04
C GLY A 191 -3.61 -8.66 12.34
N ALA A 192 -3.44 -7.59 11.57
CA ALA A 192 -4.28 -6.39 11.66
C ALA A 192 -4.35 -5.68 10.29
N ILE A 193 -5.46 -5.00 10.02
CA ILE A 193 -5.69 -4.25 8.78
C ILE A 193 -5.92 -2.79 9.13
N ASN A 194 -5.23 -1.87 8.40
CA ASN A 194 -5.42 -0.43 8.49
C ASN A 194 -5.19 0.14 9.91
N VAL A 195 -4.13 -0.29 10.59
CA VAL A 195 -3.76 0.30 11.88
C VAL A 195 -3.14 1.68 11.65
N THR A 196 -3.74 2.67 12.26
CA THR A 196 -3.28 4.06 12.23
C THR A 196 -2.57 4.44 13.53
N GLN A 197 -1.91 5.58 13.53
CA GLN A 197 -1.21 6.12 14.69
C GLN A 197 -2.11 6.31 15.92
N ASP A 198 -3.42 6.52 15.72
CA ASP A 198 -4.36 6.74 16.81
C ASP A 198 -4.77 5.44 17.54
N ASN A 199 -4.52 4.28 16.92
CA ASN A 199 -4.83 2.95 17.47
C ASN A 199 -3.62 2.00 17.47
N PHE A 200 -2.39 2.51 17.31
CA PHE A 200 -1.17 1.70 17.25
C PHE A 200 -0.88 0.97 18.58
N GLY A 201 -1.30 1.51 19.73
CA GLY A 201 -1.18 0.87 21.03
C GLY A 201 -1.90 -0.48 21.15
N LEU A 202 -2.84 -0.77 20.26
CA LEU A 202 -3.50 -2.08 20.19
C LEU A 202 -2.60 -3.17 19.58
N TYR A 203 -1.50 -2.80 18.92
CA TYR A 203 -0.54 -3.73 18.31
C TYR A 203 0.31 -4.49 19.33
N HIS A 204 0.57 -3.90 20.50
CA HIS A 204 1.40 -4.52 21.54
C HIS A 204 0.71 -5.68 22.26
N ASN A 205 -0.58 -5.89 22.05
CA ASN A 205 -1.37 -6.95 22.69
C ASN A 205 -1.60 -8.18 21.79
N VAL A 206 -0.96 -8.25 20.60
CA VAL A 206 -1.10 -9.34 19.63
C VAL A 206 0.25 -10.03 19.43
N GLN A 207 0.83 -10.52 20.52
CA GLN A 207 1.95 -11.48 20.52
C GLN A 207 1.47 -12.83 20.99
#